data_3a60278c69160218b760a384c24d0643
#
_entry.id   3a60278c69160218b760a384c24d0643
#
_cell.length_a   1.000
_cell.length_b   1.000
_cell.length_c   1.000
_cell.angle_alpha   90.00
_cell.angle_beta   90.00
_cell.angle_gamma   90.00
#
_symmetry.space_group_name_H-M   'P 1'
#
loop_
_entity.id
_entity.type
_entity.pdbx_description
1 polymer ?
#
loop_
_entity_poly.entity_id
_entity_poly.type
_entity_poly.pdbx_seq_one_letter_code
_entity_poly.pdbx_strand_id
1 'polypeptide(L)'
;EHQKLYMKRFGGYWRFPGMLDYCYLVNPYFPSPRLKDELRANFDTLLTEYPSGMYVNSLLAGKCFGVRQDYVVPGNGAAELIKSLMGRLEGKLGVIYPTFEEYPNRRVKDTLEIFVPQTEDFHYTADDVIGYFSEHRPDSLLLINPDNPSGNYIPYKDVLRLAEWCKNEGVRLVVDESFVDFSSEFPHNTLLRNDLLERFPDMIVVKSISKSFGVPGLRLGIMASADTELIAFLKKDVSIWNLNSFAEFFMQIYTKYEADYKQAAVRFREERSRFRADLSQIPYLKVFASEANYFLCEVLHPYSSHELAVRLLNEHDIL
;
A
#
# COMPACT_ATOMS: atom_id res chain seq x y z
N GLU A 1 14.67 9.63 -24.64
CA GLU A 1 13.59 10.65 -24.53
C GLU A 1 12.22 10.01 -24.28
N HIS A 2 11.84 8.91 -24.94
CA HIS A 2 10.55 8.22 -24.75
C HIS A 2 10.32 7.80 -23.31
N GLN A 3 11.28 7.15 -22.64
CA GLN A 3 11.17 6.74 -21.26
C GLN A 3 10.85 7.92 -20.32
N LYS A 4 11.58 9.06 -20.48
CA LYS A 4 11.33 10.27 -19.69
C LYS A 4 9.92 10.84 -19.91
N LEU A 5 9.40 10.71 -21.13
CA LEU A 5 8.05 11.17 -21.48
C LEU A 5 6.99 10.31 -20.79
N TYR A 6 7.14 8.98 -20.79
CA TYR A 6 6.22 8.08 -20.10
C TYR A 6 6.29 8.27 -18.58
N MET A 7 7.47 8.33 -18.00
CA MET A 7 7.64 8.51 -16.54
C MET A 7 7.00 9.79 -16.01
N LYS A 8 7.00 10.89 -16.80
CA LYS A 8 6.31 12.14 -16.43
C LYS A 8 4.78 12.02 -16.35
N ARG A 9 4.18 10.98 -16.93
CA ARG A 9 2.72 10.81 -16.92
C ARG A 9 2.17 10.30 -15.59
N PHE A 10 2.98 9.59 -14.82
CA PHE A 10 2.57 8.96 -13.56
C PHE A 10 1.31 8.09 -13.69
N GLY A 11 1.11 7.42 -14.84
CA GLY A 11 -0.05 6.59 -15.14
C GLY A 11 -0.73 6.93 -16.47
N GLY A 12 -1.96 6.41 -16.65
CA GLY A 12 -2.71 6.59 -17.89
C GLY A 12 -2.17 5.79 -19.07
N TYR A 13 -1.42 4.72 -18.79
CA TYR A 13 -0.78 3.87 -19.82
C TYR A 13 -1.78 3.00 -20.59
N TRP A 14 -3.02 2.86 -20.10
CA TRP A 14 -4.13 2.27 -20.83
C TRP A 14 -4.42 2.93 -22.19
N ARG A 15 -3.87 4.12 -22.43
CA ARG A 15 -3.91 4.80 -23.73
C ARG A 15 -2.93 4.21 -24.77
N PHE A 16 -2.07 3.30 -24.33
CA PHE A 16 -1.05 2.64 -25.15
C PHE A 16 -1.25 1.13 -25.10
N PRO A 17 -2.26 0.58 -25.83
CA PRO A 17 -2.70 -0.81 -25.65
C PRO A 17 -1.66 -1.86 -26.04
N GLY A 18 -0.61 -1.48 -26.79
CA GLY A 18 0.52 -2.36 -27.12
C GLY A 18 1.60 -2.43 -26.06
N MET A 19 1.55 -1.54 -25.04
CA MET A 19 2.57 -1.45 -24.01
C MET A 19 2.22 -2.34 -22.81
N LEU A 20 3.21 -3.08 -22.32
CA LEU A 20 3.12 -3.82 -21.07
C LEU A 20 3.58 -2.93 -19.91
N ASP A 21 2.65 -2.57 -19.05
CA ASP A 21 2.91 -1.74 -17.88
C ASP A 21 3.35 -2.58 -16.67
N TYR A 22 4.64 -2.49 -16.30
CA TYR A 22 5.20 -3.06 -15.08
C TYR A 22 5.47 -2.03 -13.98
N CYS A 23 5.12 -0.74 -14.21
CA CYS A 23 5.31 0.33 -13.23
C CYS A 23 4.16 0.43 -12.23
N TYR A 24 2.90 0.25 -12.69
CA TYR A 24 1.70 0.45 -11.87
C TYR A 24 0.88 -0.84 -11.75
N LEU A 25 1.56 -1.90 -11.40
CA LEU A 25 0.97 -3.22 -11.28
C LEU A 25 -0.07 -3.31 -10.16
N VAL A 26 -1.15 -4.01 -10.45
CA VAL A 26 -2.21 -4.33 -9.52
C VAL A 26 -2.58 -5.81 -9.68
N ASN A 27 -3.39 -6.34 -8.77
CA ASN A 27 -3.88 -7.72 -8.88
C ASN A 27 -4.69 -7.89 -10.19
N PRO A 28 -4.25 -8.73 -11.16
CA PRO A 28 -4.95 -8.91 -12.42
C PRO A 28 -6.14 -9.89 -12.31
N TYR A 29 -6.24 -10.63 -11.20
CA TYR A 29 -7.23 -11.68 -10.98
C TYR A 29 -8.48 -11.19 -10.24
N PHE A 30 -8.46 -9.95 -9.75
CA PHE A 30 -9.59 -9.28 -9.15
C PHE A 30 -9.64 -7.83 -9.66
N PRO A 31 -10.81 -7.20 -9.81
CA PRO A 31 -12.16 -7.69 -9.49
C PRO A 31 -12.67 -8.78 -10.44
N SER A 32 -13.52 -9.68 -9.90
CA SER A 32 -14.11 -10.76 -10.68
C SER A 32 -15.07 -10.23 -11.77
N PRO A 33 -15.34 -11.01 -12.84
CA PRO A 33 -16.30 -10.62 -13.88
C PRO A 33 -17.66 -10.23 -13.30
N ARG A 34 -18.16 -10.98 -12.32
CA ARG A 34 -19.45 -10.72 -11.66
C ARG A 34 -19.49 -9.36 -10.96
N LEU A 35 -18.41 -8.97 -10.25
CA LEU A 35 -18.32 -7.66 -9.63
C LEU A 35 -18.29 -6.54 -10.68
N LYS A 36 -17.54 -6.73 -11.76
CA LYS A 36 -17.49 -5.79 -12.88
C LYS A 36 -18.87 -5.61 -13.54
N ASP A 37 -19.62 -6.68 -13.68
CA ASP A 37 -20.98 -6.64 -14.25
C ASP A 37 -21.95 -5.87 -13.33
N GLU A 38 -21.83 -6.03 -12.00
CA GLU A 38 -22.62 -5.25 -11.04
C GLU A 38 -22.28 -3.76 -11.10
N LEU A 39 -20.99 -3.40 -11.26
CA LEU A 39 -20.59 -2.00 -11.50
C LEU A 39 -21.15 -1.45 -12.82
N ARG A 40 -21.11 -2.23 -13.90
CA ARG A 40 -21.64 -1.84 -15.21
C ARG A 40 -23.16 -1.62 -15.17
N ALA A 41 -23.89 -2.48 -14.46
CA ALA A 41 -25.33 -2.39 -14.31
C ALA A 41 -25.78 -1.09 -13.58
N ASN A 42 -24.90 -0.50 -12.79
CA ASN A 42 -25.17 0.74 -12.04
C ASN A 42 -24.41 1.95 -12.59
N PHE A 43 -23.73 1.81 -13.74
CA PHE A 43 -22.81 2.82 -14.26
C PHE A 43 -23.44 4.20 -14.40
N ASP A 44 -24.63 4.30 -15.01
CA ASP A 44 -25.29 5.58 -15.28
C ASP A 44 -25.61 6.32 -13.97
N THR A 45 -26.17 5.62 -12.97
CA THR A 45 -26.46 6.18 -11.65
C THR A 45 -25.17 6.65 -10.95
N LEU A 46 -24.13 5.79 -10.96
CA LEU A 46 -22.86 6.12 -10.32
C LEU A 46 -22.12 7.28 -10.99
N LEU A 47 -22.38 7.52 -12.27
CA LEU A 47 -21.78 8.63 -13.02
C LEU A 47 -22.53 9.96 -12.79
N THR A 48 -23.85 9.92 -12.63
CA THR A 48 -24.70 11.13 -12.69
C THR A 48 -25.16 11.62 -11.33
N GLU A 49 -25.05 10.78 -10.26
CA GLU A 49 -25.52 11.13 -8.93
C GLU A 49 -24.35 11.45 -7.99
N TYR A 50 -24.58 12.37 -7.03
CA TYR A 50 -23.60 12.66 -6.00
C TYR A 50 -23.38 11.46 -5.07
N PRO A 51 -22.11 11.19 -4.65
CA PRO A 51 -21.86 10.23 -3.60
C PRO A 51 -22.35 10.74 -2.25
N SER A 52 -22.45 9.83 -1.28
CA SER A 52 -22.72 10.17 0.11
C SER A 52 -21.59 10.93 0.77
N GLY A 53 -21.87 11.60 1.86
CA GLY A 53 -20.85 12.27 2.69
C GLY A 53 -20.04 11.30 3.57
N MET A 54 -19.09 11.86 4.30
CA MET A 54 -18.12 11.12 5.13
C MET A 54 -18.78 10.20 6.16
N TYR A 55 -19.93 10.57 6.73
CA TYR A 55 -20.64 9.72 7.69
C TYR A 55 -20.99 8.35 7.10
N VAL A 56 -21.64 8.33 5.92
CA VAL A 56 -22.03 7.09 5.23
C VAL A 56 -20.80 6.34 4.73
N ASN A 57 -19.84 7.03 4.14
CA ASN A 57 -18.62 6.42 3.63
C ASN A 57 -17.77 5.77 4.72
N SER A 58 -17.69 6.38 5.92
CA SER A 58 -17.04 5.76 7.08
C SER A 58 -17.79 4.52 7.60
N LEU A 59 -19.11 4.53 7.56
CA LEU A 59 -19.94 3.37 7.92
C LEU A 59 -19.70 2.21 6.93
N LEU A 60 -19.68 2.50 5.63
CA LEU A 60 -19.39 1.50 4.60
C LEU A 60 -17.97 0.95 4.71
N ALA A 61 -16.97 1.82 4.92
CA ALA A 61 -15.59 1.41 5.15
C ALA A 61 -15.47 0.51 6.39
N GLY A 62 -16.12 0.87 7.49
CA GLY A 62 -16.16 0.05 8.70
C GLY A 62 -16.71 -1.34 8.44
N LYS A 63 -17.82 -1.46 7.71
CA LYS A 63 -18.41 -2.75 7.34
C LYS A 63 -17.53 -3.53 6.37
N CYS A 64 -16.96 -2.85 5.37
CA CYS A 64 -16.14 -3.46 4.33
C CYS A 64 -14.86 -4.08 4.90
N PHE A 65 -14.20 -3.39 5.85
CA PHE A 65 -12.90 -3.77 6.41
C PHE A 65 -12.96 -4.33 7.84
N GLY A 66 -14.15 -4.51 8.40
CA GLY A 66 -14.35 -5.15 9.69
C GLY A 66 -13.91 -4.32 10.92
N VAL A 67 -13.88 -2.98 10.79
CA VAL A 67 -13.49 -2.06 11.85
C VAL A 67 -14.64 -1.12 12.24
N ARG A 68 -14.59 -0.56 13.45
CA ARG A 68 -15.60 0.39 13.90
C ARG A 68 -15.58 1.65 13.03
N GLN A 69 -16.75 2.23 12.78
CA GLN A 69 -16.90 3.47 12.02
C GLN A 69 -16.05 4.63 12.59
N ASP A 70 -15.94 4.70 13.92
CA ASP A 70 -15.18 5.74 14.60
C ASP A 70 -13.65 5.57 14.44
N TYR A 71 -13.21 4.38 14.07
CA TYR A 71 -11.80 4.04 13.93
C TYR A 71 -11.30 4.14 12.49
N VAL A 72 -12.15 4.42 11.52
CA VAL A 72 -11.77 4.41 10.10
C VAL A 72 -12.17 5.69 9.38
N VAL A 73 -11.28 6.15 8.50
CA VAL A 73 -11.54 7.22 7.53
C VAL A 73 -11.20 6.72 6.13
N PRO A 74 -12.14 6.73 5.19
CA PRO A 74 -11.86 6.49 3.78
C PRO A 74 -11.43 7.78 3.07
N GLY A 75 -10.52 7.64 2.09
CA GLY A 75 -9.98 8.75 1.32
C GLY A 75 -9.90 8.48 -0.18
N ASN A 76 -9.69 9.53 -0.94
CA ASN A 76 -9.47 9.48 -2.39
C ASN A 76 -8.06 8.91 -2.70
N GLY A 77 -7.91 7.62 -2.47
CA GLY A 77 -6.64 6.91 -2.37
C GLY A 77 -5.92 7.16 -1.05
N ALA A 78 -5.00 6.25 -0.70
CA ALA A 78 -4.19 6.40 0.51
C ALA A 78 -3.37 7.70 0.51
N ALA A 79 -2.95 8.19 -0.66
CA ALA A 79 -2.14 9.41 -0.79
C ALA A 79 -2.82 10.67 -0.20
N GLU A 80 -4.15 10.80 -0.32
CA GLU A 80 -4.89 11.89 0.31
C GLU A 80 -4.75 11.83 1.83
N LEU A 81 -4.95 10.66 2.41
CA LEU A 81 -4.87 10.44 3.85
C LEU A 81 -3.43 10.56 4.38
N ILE A 82 -2.44 10.07 3.63
CA ILE A 82 -1.02 10.23 3.94
C ILE A 82 -0.66 11.72 4.02
N LYS A 83 -1.10 12.51 3.04
CA LYS A 83 -0.87 13.96 3.04
C LYS A 83 -1.44 14.62 4.30
N SER A 84 -2.68 14.33 4.64
CA SER A 84 -3.35 14.86 5.83
C SER A 84 -2.63 14.42 7.12
N LEU A 85 -2.30 13.11 7.24
CA LEU A 85 -1.58 12.57 8.39
C LEU A 85 -0.20 13.22 8.55
N MET A 86 0.60 13.29 7.48
CA MET A 86 1.95 13.88 7.56
C MET A 86 1.95 15.35 7.96
N GLY A 87 0.91 16.08 7.58
CA GLY A 87 0.70 17.46 8.03
C GLY A 87 0.31 17.58 9.51
N ARG A 88 -0.24 16.53 10.11
CA ARG A 88 -0.69 16.51 11.51
C ARG A 88 0.33 15.93 12.48
N LEU A 89 1.19 15.01 12.02
CA LEU A 89 2.23 14.42 12.87
C LEU A 89 3.29 15.45 13.23
N GLU A 90 3.61 15.53 14.50
CA GLU A 90 4.67 16.40 15.05
C GLU A 90 5.96 15.60 15.28
N GLY A 91 7.06 16.29 15.51
CA GLY A 91 8.34 15.70 15.87
C GLY A 91 9.03 14.92 14.75
N LYS A 92 9.90 13.99 15.12
CA LYS A 92 10.69 13.16 14.18
C LYS A 92 9.91 11.96 13.68
N LEU A 93 10.02 11.70 12.38
CA LEU A 93 9.51 10.50 11.73
C LEU A 93 10.66 9.53 11.45
N GLY A 94 10.64 8.36 12.09
CA GLY A 94 11.50 7.22 11.75
C GLY A 94 11.05 6.58 10.45
N VAL A 95 11.98 6.37 9.53
CA VAL A 95 11.74 5.74 8.21
C VAL A 95 12.84 4.75 7.87
N ILE A 96 12.50 3.73 7.10
CA ILE A 96 13.44 2.70 6.63
C ILE A 96 13.68 2.97 5.14
N TYR A 97 14.95 3.22 4.73
CA TYR A 97 15.31 3.52 3.34
C TYR A 97 15.98 2.32 2.65
N PRO A 98 15.76 2.16 1.32
CA PRO A 98 14.89 2.95 0.45
C PRO A 98 13.41 2.76 0.81
N THR A 99 12.55 3.76 0.53
CA THR A 99 11.14 3.77 0.95
C THR A 99 10.22 4.37 -0.11
N PHE A 100 8.91 4.25 0.12
CA PHE A 100 7.90 4.95 -0.65
C PHE A 100 7.89 6.44 -0.30
N GLU A 101 8.32 7.26 -1.23
CA GLU A 101 8.63 8.68 -1.05
C GLU A 101 7.44 9.57 -0.66
N GLU A 102 6.20 9.12 -0.78
CA GLU A 102 5.03 9.93 -0.45
C GLU A 102 5.00 10.35 1.04
N TYR A 103 5.54 9.52 1.93
CA TYR A 103 5.64 9.86 3.35
C TYR A 103 6.76 10.88 3.64
N PRO A 104 8.04 10.59 3.34
CA PRO A 104 9.13 11.51 3.68
C PRO A 104 9.07 12.81 2.90
N ASN A 105 8.60 12.81 1.65
CA ASN A 105 8.46 14.01 0.84
C ASN A 105 7.43 15.03 1.39
N ARG A 106 6.58 14.62 2.34
CA ARG A 106 5.65 15.49 3.06
C ARG A 106 6.25 16.06 4.35
N ARG A 107 7.51 15.74 4.64
CA ARG A 107 8.21 16.16 5.85
C ARG A 107 9.44 17.01 5.54
N VAL A 108 9.84 17.84 6.48
CA VAL A 108 11.12 18.56 6.41
C VAL A 108 12.24 17.55 6.70
N LYS A 109 13.30 17.56 5.89
CA LYS A 109 14.40 16.57 6.00
C LYS A 109 14.98 16.43 7.40
N ASP A 110 15.15 17.51 8.12
CA ASP A 110 15.68 17.52 9.48
C ASP A 110 14.75 16.87 10.52
N THR A 111 13.51 16.53 10.13
CA THR A 111 12.55 15.79 10.95
C THR A 111 12.49 14.32 10.61
N LEU A 112 13.39 13.80 9.79
CA LEU A 112 13.48 12.39 9.47
C LEU A 112 14.61 11.72 10.26
N GLU A 113 14.32 10.56 10.85
CA GLU A 113 15.30 9.65 11.40
C GLU A 113 15.36 8.41 10.51
N ILE A 114 16.50 8.20 9.83
CA ILE A 114 16.59 7.27 8.70
C ILE A 114 17.39 6.04 9.09
N PHE A 115 16.76 4.87 9.08
CA PHE A 115 17.42 3.57 9.14
C PHE A 115 17.66 3.05 7.71
N VAL A 116 18.91 2.69 7.40
CA VAL A 116 19.27 2.04 6.13
C VAL A 116 19.78 0.64 6.44
N PRO A 117 19.04 -0.43 6.03
CA PRO A 117 19.53 -1.80 6.18
C PRO A 117 20.89 -1.99 5.51
N GLN A 118 21.82 -2.66 6.20
CA GLN A 118 23.18 -2.87 5.72
C GLN A 118 23.36 -4.19 4.95
N THR A 119 22.27 -4.86 4.60
CA THR A 119 22.25 -6.08 3.79
C THR A 119 22.20 -5.74 2.30
N GLU A 120 22.77 -6.59 1.46
CA GLU A 120 22.80 -6.36 0.01
C GLU A 120 21.40 -6.36 -0.64
N ASP A 121 20.45 -7.07 -0.02
CA ASP A 121 19.07 -7.23 -0.48
C ASP A 121 18.08 -6.32 0.25
N PHE A 122 18.57 -5.37 1.04
CA PHE A 122 17.75 -4.47 1.89
C PHE A 122 16.85 -5.23 2.89
N HIS A 123 17.25 -6.47 3.23
CA HIS A 123 16.52 -7.24 4.23
C HIS A 123 16.74 -6.67 5.63
N TYR A 124 15.67 -6.63 6.41
CA TYR A 124 15.69 -6.26 7.83
C TYR A 124 14.58 -6.97 8.58
N THR A 125 14.77 -7.13 9.88
CA THR A 125 13.84 -7.75 10.83
C THR A 125 13.26 -6.72 11.79
N ALA A 126 12.28 -7.13 12.60
CA ALA A 126 11.78 -6.29 13.69
C ALA A 126 12.88 -5.96 14.71
N ASP A 127 13.84 -6.88 14.94
CA ASP A 127 14.96 -6.64 15.88
C ASP A 127 15.90 -5.58 15.37
N ASP A 128 16.18 -5.56 14.06
CA ASP A 128 17.03 -4.52 13.45
C ASP A 128 16.38 -3.14 13.59
N VAL A 129 15.06 -3.05 13.34
CA VAL A 129 14.28 -1.81 13.48
C VAL A 129 14.26 -1.35 14.94
N ILE A 130 13.95 -2.25 15.88
CA ILE A 130 13.95 -1.95 17.33
C ILE A 130 15.35 -1.52 17.78
N GLY A 131 16.40 -2.25 17.38
CA GLY A 131 17.78 -1.95 17.74
C GLY A 131 18.17 -0.54 17.32
N TYR A 132 17.97 -0.20 16.06
CA TYR A 132 18.30 1.13 15.55
C TYR A 132 17.51 2.24 16.23
N PHE A 133 16.19 2.13 16.29
CA PHE A 133 15.34 3.20 16.84
C PHE A 133 15.32 3.25 18.38
N SER A 134 15.89 2.28 19.07
CA SER A 134 16.18 2.39 20.51
C SER A 134 17.29 3.41 20.79
N GLU A 135 18.26 3.52 19.89
CA GLU A 135 19.35 4.51 19.98
C GLU A 135 19.00 5.85 19.32
N HIS A 136 18.13 5.84 18.31
CA HIS A 136 17.74 6.97 17.46
C HIS A 136 16.23 7.19 17.52
N ARG A 137 15.68 7.35 18.70
CA ARG A 137 14.23 7.36 18.97
C ARG A 137 13.48 8.46 18.22
N PRO A 138 12.50 8.12 17.34
CA PRO A 138 11.60 9.07 16.72
C PRO A 138 10.34 9.28 17.57
N ASP A 139 9.53 10.28 17.24
CA ASP A 139 8.19 10.49 17.81
C ASP A 139 7.16 9.56 17.11
N SER A 140 7.35 9.30 15.82
CA SER A 140 6.56 8.36 15.05
C SER A 140 7.47 7.47 14.20
N LEU A 141 7.09 6.21 14.00
CA LEU A 141 7.80 5.25 13.17
C LEU A 141 6.91 4.76 12.04
N LEU A 142 7.39 4.87 10.79
CA LEU A 142 6.73 4.32 9.61
C LEU A 142 7.28 2.93 9.31
N LEU A 143 6.39 1.95 9.23
CA LEU A 143 6.65 0.62 8.70
C LEU A 143 5.76 0.37 7.49
N ILE A 144 6.35 0.17 6.32
CA ILE A 144 5.65 -0.30 5.12
C ILE A 144 5.85 -1.81 5.05
N ASN A 145 4.78 -2.60 5.13
CA ASN A 145 4.90 -4.06 5.25
C ASN A 145 3.84 -4.81 4.42
N PRO A 146 4.23 -5.51 3.35
CA PRO A 146 5.55 -5.61 2.73
C PRO A 146 6.13 -4.28 2.29
N ASP A 147 7.46 -4.16 2.37
CA ASP A 147 8.20 -2.94 2.12
C ASP A 147 8.21 -2.54 0.63
N ASN A 148 8.17 -1.26 0.37
CA ASN A 148 8.30 -0.69 -0.97
C ASN A 148 9.55 0.24 -0.99
N PRO A 149 10.61 -0.08 -1.76
CA PRO A 149 10.63 -0.95 -2.96
C PRO A 149 11.22 -2.36 -2.75
N SER A 150 11.71 -2.72 -1.56
CA SER A 150 12.48 -3.95 -1.38
C SER A 150 11.62 -5.23 -1.46
N GLY A 151 10.35 -5.15 -1.11
CA GLY A 151 9.48 -6.32 -0.95
C GLY A 151 9.73 -7.10 0.34
N ASN A 152 10.61 -6.62 1.22
CA ASN A 152 10.87 -7.22 2.52
C ASN A 152 9.59 -7.33 3.35
N TYR A 153 9.47 -8.39 4.12
CA TYR A 153 8.28 -8.63 4.92
C TYR A 153 8.66 -9.02 6.35
N ILE A 154 8.16 -8.27 7.31
CA ILE A 154 8.21 -8.64 8.73
C ILE A 154 6.99 -9.50 9.02
N PRO A 155 7.15 -10.75 9.54
CA PRO A 155 6.04 -11.62 9.90
C PRO A 155 5.09 -10.97 10.89
N TYR A 156 3.81 -11.29 10.79
CA TYR A 156 2.73 -10.68 11.58
C TYR A 156 3.02 -10.66 13.10
N LYS A 157 3.52 -11.78 13.65
CA LYS A 157 3.87 -11.87 15.08
C LYS A 157 4.97 -10.88 15.48
N ASP A 158 5.91 -10.60 14.57
CA ASP A 158 7.03 -9.69 14.82
C ASP A 158 6.61 -8.23 14.61
N VAL A 159 5.63 -7.96 13.74
CA VAL A 159 4.96 -6.64 13.66
C VAL A 159 4.24 -6.33 14.98
N LEU A 160 3.56 -7.31 15.60
CA LEU A 160 2.93 -7.11 16.91
C LEU A 160 3.96 -6.84 18.01
N ARG A 161 5.13 -7.48 17.95
CA ARG A 161 6.24 -7.23 18.88
C ARG A 161 6.81 -5.82 18.70
N LEU A 162 6.94 -5.36 17.45
CA LEU A 162 7.34 -3.97 17.15
C LEU A 162 6.29 -2.97 17.67
N ALA A 163 5.00 -3.27 17.49
CA ALA A 163 3.92 -2.43 18.02
C ALA A 163 3.93 -2.33 19.56
N GLU A 164 4.26 -3.43 20.24
CA GLU A 164 4.40 -3.44 21.71
C GLU A 164 5.61 -2.59 22.15
N TRP A 165 6.75 -2.70 21.44
CA TRP A 165 7.91 -1.86 21.69
C TRP A 165 7.58 -0.38 21.49
N CYS A 166 6.93 -0.02 20.36
CA CYS A 166 6.52 1.36 20.09
C CYS A 166 5.62 1.90 21.20
N LYS A 167 4.63 1.12 21.65
CA LYS A 167 3.74 1.49 22.75
C LYS A 167 4.50 1.76 24.05
N ASN A 168 5.44 0.90 24.41
CA ASN A 168 6.23 1.03 25.64
C ASN A 168 7.16 2.25 25.59
N GLU A 169 7.69 2.55 24.42
CA GLU A 169 8.57 3.71 24.21
C GLU A 169 7.81 5.02 23.94
N GLY A 170 6.48 5.00 23.82
CA GLY A 170 5.68 6.16 23.47
C GLY A 170 5.93 6.66 22.03
N VAL A 171 6.27 5.75 21.12
CA VAL A 171 6.45 6.00 19.69
C VAL A 171 5.15 5.66 18.97
N ARG A 172 4.63 6.57 18.16
CA ARG A 172 3.45 6.32 17.32
C ARG A 172 3.83 5.45 16.14
N LEU A 173 3.26 4.25 16.03
CA LEU A 173 3.52 3.35 14.91
C LEU A 173 2.54 3.60 13.77
N VAL A 174 3.06 3.91 12.57
CA VAL A 174 2.29 3.99 11.33
C VAL A 174 2.65 2.77 10.48
N VAL A 175 1.69 1.88 10.24
CA VAL A 175 1.88 0.69 9.39
C VAL A 175 1.13 0.86 8.09
N ASP A 176 1.85 0.83 6.97
CA ASP A 176 1.24 0.80 5.64
C ASP A 176 1.08 -0.65 5.17
N GLU A 177 -0.16 -1.11 5.14
CA GLU A 177 -0.57 -2.44 4.71
C GLU A 177 -1.00 -2.51 3.24
N SER A 178 -0.60 -1.57 2.39
CA SER A 178 -1.06 -1.52 0.99
C SER A 178 -0.72 -2.77 0.18
N PHE A 179 0.27 -3.55 0.61
CA PHE A 179 0.71 -4.78 -0.05
C PHE A 179 0.52 -6.05 0.80
N VAL A 180 -0.03 -5.94 2.01
CA VAL A 180 -0.11 -7.06 2.97
C VAL A 180 -0.90 -8.26 2.43
N ASP A 181 -1.91 -8.02 1.60
CA ASP A 181 -2.76 -9.07 1.04
C ASP A 181 -2.04 -9.95 -0.02
N PHE A 182 -0.88 -9.51 -0.50
CA PHE A 182 -0.04 -10.31 -1.38
C PHE A 182 0.86 -11.30 -0.63
N SER A 183 1.05 -11.10 0.67
CA SER A 183 1.96 -11.92 1.47
C SER A 183 1.48 -13.34 1.68
N SER A 184 2.40 -14.22 2.06
CA SER A 184 2.12 -15.63 2.33
C SER A 184 1.23 -15.84 3.57
N GLU A 185 1.19 -14.92 4.51
CA GLU A 185 0.36 -15.01 5.72
C GLU A 185 -1.09 -14.51 5.53
N PHE A 186 -1.42 -13.89 4.38
CA PHE A 186 -2.80 -13.48 4.08
C PHE A 186 -3.76 -14.70 4.08
N PRO A 187 -4.95 -14.64 4.68
CA PRO A 187 -5.66 -13.43 5.15
C PRO A 187 -5.55 -13.15 6.67
N HIS A 188 -4.58 -13.68 7.37
CA HIS A 188 -4.54 -13.68 8.84
C HIS A 188 -3.60 -12.63 9.44
N ASN A 189 -3.02 -11.76 8.63
CA ASN A 189 -1.95 -10.85 9.02
C ASN A 189 -2.28 -9.36 8.95
N THR A 190 -3.54 -8.98 8.77
CA THR A 190 -3.95 -7.58 8.82
C THR A 190 -4.05 -7.08 10.26
N LEU A 191 -3.64 -5.82 10.46
CA LEU A 191 -3.83 -5.06 11.71
C LEU A 191 -5.16 -4.30 11.75
N LEU A 192 -5.95 -4.34 10.67
CA LEU A 192 -7.30 -3.77 10.60
C LEU A 192 -8.28 -4.64 11.41
N ARG A 193 -8.13 -4.59 12.72
CA ARG A 193 -8.92 -5.34 13.69
C ARG A 193 -9.16 -4.48 14.93
N ASN A 194 -10.39 -4.43 15.41
CA ASN A 194 -10.76 -3.60 16.57
C ASN A 194 -9.95 -3.93 17.82
N ASP A 195 -9.76 -5.23 18.11
CA ASP A 195 -8.99 -5.68 19.27
C ASP A 195 -7.52 -5.23 19.23
N LEU A 196 -6.91 -5.17 18.05
CA LEU A 196 -5.54 -4.69 17.88
C LEU A 196 -5.45 -3.16 17.95
N LEU A 197 -6.37 -2.46 17.29
CA LEU A 197 -6.42 -1.01 17.36
C LEU A 197 -6.65 -0.53 18.80
N GLU A 198 -7.52 -1.21 19.57
CA GLU A 198 -7.77 -0.91 20.98
C GLU A 198 -6.56 -1.27 21.89
N ARG A 199 -5.84 -2.35 21.56
CA ARG A 199 -4.59 -2.72 22.26
C ARG A 199 -3.47 -1.72 22.03
N PHE A 200 -3.40 -1.16 20.82
CA PHE A 200 -2.39 -0.18 20.39
C PHE A 200 -3.06 1.11 19.92
N PRO A 201 -3.61 1.93 20.84
CA PRO A 201 -4.46 3.07 20.47
C PRO A 201 -3.73 4.13 19.65
N ASP A 202 -2.41 4.26 19.80
CA ASP A 202 -1.58 5.19 19.02
C ASP A 202 -1.14 4.63 17.66
N MET A 203 -1.44 3.36 17.37
CA MET A 203 -1.13 2.76 16.07
C MET A 203 -2.07 3.28 15.00
N ILE A 204 -1.51 3.55 13.83
CA ILE A 204 -2.23 3.97 12.64
C ILE A 204 -1.97 2.93 11.55
N VAL A 205 -3.03 2.41 10.95
CA VAL A 205 -2.94 1.48 9.82
C VAL A 205 -3.42 2.18 8.56
N VAL A 206 -2.58 2.22 7.53
CA VAL A 206 -2.87 2.79 6.21
C VAL A 206 -3.01 1.65 5.20
N LYS A 207 -4.02 1.70 4.34
CA LYS A 207 -4.20 0.69 3.29
C LYS A 207 -4.72 1.32 2.01
N SER A 208 -3.95 1.18 0.93
CA SER A 208 -4.44 1.46 -0.42
C SER A 208 -5.27 0.28 -0.92
N ILE A 209 -6.46 0.56 -1.43
CA ILE A 209 -7.33 -0.47 -2.01
C ILE A 209 -6.99 -0.71 -3.49
N SER A 210 -6.20 0.16 -4.10
CA SER A 210 -5.88 0.10 -5.53
C SER A 210 -5.13 -1.16 -5.94
N LYS A 211 -4.21 -1.65 -5.09
CA LYS A 211 -3.21 -2.66 -5.46
C LYS A 211 -3.77 -4.07 -5.43
N SER A 212 -4.05 -4.58 -4.25
CA SER A 212 -4.50 -5.96 -4.05
C SER A 212 -5.92 -6.20 -4.56
N PHE A 213 -6.79 -5.18 -4.54
CA PHE A 213 -8.15 -5.27 -5.08
C PHE A 213 -8.23 -4.98 -6.58
N GLY A 214 -7.13 -4.63 -7.25
CA GLY A 214 -7.10 -4.44 -8.69
C GLY A 214 -7.99 -3.31 -9.23
N VAL A 215 -8.27 -2.31 -8.41
CA VAL A 215 -9.20 -1.21 -8.71
C VAL A 215 -8.57 0.18 -8.57
N PRO A 216 -7.42 0.44 -9.22
CA PRO A 216 -6.71 1.71 -9.06
C PRO A 216 -7.52 2.93 -9.51
N GLY A 217 -8.42 2.74 -10.46
CA GLY A 217 -9.30 3.80 -10.99
C GLY A 217 -10.37 4.27 -9.99
N LEU A 218 -10.72 3.46 -8.99
CA LEU A 218 -11.68 3.86 -7.94
C LEU A 218 -11.10 4.91 -6.99
N ARG A 219 -9.78 5.03 -6.91
CA ARG A 219 -9.11 5.96 -5.99
C ARG A 219 -9.60 5.79 -4.55
N LEU A 220 -9.54 4.57 -4.02
CA LEU A 220 -9.94 4.26 -2.66
C LEU A 220 -8.75 3.89 -1.79
N GLY A 221 -8.66 4.48 -0.62
CA GLY A 221 -7.75 4.12 0.46
C GLY A 221 -8.43 4.31 1.79
N ILE A 222 -7.91 3.67 2.82
CA ILE A 222 -8.41 3.83 4.19
C ILE A 222 -7.25 4.08 5.15
N MET A 223 -7.58 4.72 6.26
CA MET A 223 -6.72 4.84 7.42
C MET A 223 -7.53 4.51 8.66
N ALA A 224 -6.94 3.73 9.56
CA ALA A 224 -7.62 3.29 10.78
C ALA A 224 -6.74 3.46 12.02
N SER A 225 -7.36 3.85 13.13
CA SER A 225 -6.75 3.97 14.45
C SER A 225 -7.84 3.96 15.53
N ALA A 226 -7.52 3.54 16.74
CA ALA A 226 -8.40 3.76 17.89
C ALA A 226 -8.28 5.19 18.48
N ASP A 227 -7.32 5.99 18.01
CA ASP A 227 -7.26 7.43 18.27
C ASP A 227 -8.41 8.14 17.53
N THR A 228 -9.58 8.19 18.18
CA THR A 228 -10.79 8.75 17.58
C THR A 228 -10.69 10.24 17.31
N GLU A 229 -9.85 10.96 18.03
CA GLU A 229 -9.61 12.40 17.81
C GLU A 229 -8.83 12.61 16.51
N LEU A 230 -7.80 11.81 16.29
CA LEU A 230 -7.07 11.80 15.02
C LEU A 230 -7.99 11.43 13.85
N ILE A 231 -8.79 10.38 13.99
CA ILE A 231 -9.73 9.96 12.93
C ILE A 231 -10.77 11.04 12.65
N ALA A 232 -11.31 11.70 13.69
CA ALA A 232 -12.24 12.82 13.52
C ALA A 232 -11.58 14.02 12.81
N PHE A 233 -10.33 14.34 13.17
CA PHE A 233 -9.54 15.37 12.48
C PHE A 233 -9.39 15.03 10.99
N LEU A 234 -8.94 13.81 10.64
CA LEU A 234 -8.75 13.39 9.26
C LEU A 234 -10.06 13.43 8.45
N LYS A 235 -11.19 13.00 9.05
CA LYS A 235 -12.51 13.09 8.43
C LYS A 235 -12.93 14.53 8.10
N LYS A 236 -12.48 15.51 8.89
CA LYS A 236 -12.77 16.91 8.70
C LYS A 236 -11.80 17.59 7.72
N ASP A 237 -10.55 17.12 7.67
CA ASP A 237 -9.49 17.72 6.85
C ASP A 237 -9.62 17.40 5.35
N VAL A 238 -10.19 16.24 5.01
CA VAL A 238 -10.47 15.88 3.61
C VAL A 238 -11.63 16.68 3.04
N SER A 239 -11.63 16.87 1.73
CA SER A 239 -12.67 17.64 1.05
C SER A 239 -14.06 17.00 1.19
N ILE A 240 -15.11 17.81 1.16
CA ILE A 240 -16.49 17.29 1.01
C ILE A 240 -16.57 16.46 -0.28
N TRP A 241 -17.26 15.33 -0.24
CA TRP A 241 -17.38 14.39 -1.37
C TRP A 241 -16.03 13.96 -1.94
N ASN A 242 -15.04 13.75 -1.06
CA ASN A 242 -13.70 13.30 -1.45
C ASN A 242 -13.69 11.92 -2.14
N LEU A 243 -14.70 11.08 -1.88
CA LEU A 243 -14.89 9.80 -2.55
C LEU A 243 -15.85 9.94 -3.72
N ASN A 244 -15.57 9.23 -4.80
CA ASN A 244 -16.50 9.12 -5.92
C ASN A 244 -17.52 8.00 -5.68
N SER A 245 -18.64 8.05 -6.40
CA SER A 245 -19.76 7.12 -6.28
C SER A 245 -19.36 5.66 -6.55
N PHE A 246 -18.40 5.43 -7.46
CA PHE A 246 -17.90 4.08 -7.76
C PHE A 246 -17.15 3.48 -6.58
N ALA A 247 -16.35 4.27 -5.87
CA ALA A 247 -15.64 3.83 -4.66
C ALA A 247 -16.63 3.53 -3.52
N GLU A 248 -17.63 4.38 -3.32
CA GLU A 248 -18.70 4.15 -2.35
C GLU A 248 -19.46 2.85 -2.67
N PHE A 249 -19.88 2.67 -3.90
CA PHE A 249 -20.62 1.49 -4.33
C PHE A 249 -19.77 0.22 -4.23
N PHE A 250 -18.47 0.30 -4.55
CA PHE A 250 -17.54 -0.81 -4.35
C PHE A 250 -17.51 -1.27 -2.89
N MET A 251 -17.38 -0.35 -1.92
CA MET A 251 -17.44 -0.70 -0.50
C MET A 251 -18.78 -1.34 -0.10
N GLN A 252 -19.87 -0.92 -0.71
CA GLN A 252 -21.21 -1.44 -0.45
C GLN A 252 -21.33 -2.91 -0.90
N ILE A 253 -20.75 -3.27 -2.06
CA ILE A 253 -20.95 -4.59 -2.67
C ILE A 253 -19.81 -5.58 -2.41
N TYR A 254 -18.62 -5.12 -2.02
CA TYR A 254 -17.39 -5.95 -1.94
C TYR A 254 -17.58 -7.23 -1.12
N THR A 255 -18.28 -7.18 0.00
CA THR A 255 -18.47 -8.36 0.89
C THR A 255 -19.13 -9.55 0.18
N LYS A 256 -19.92 -9.31 -0.88
CA LYS A 256 -20.48 -10.37 -1.73
C LYS A 256 -19.41 -11.14 -2.53
N TYR A 257 -18.24 -10.53 -2.73
CA TYR A 257 -17.15 -10.99 -3.61
C TYR A 257 -15.87 -11.30 -2.84
N GLU A 258 -15.94 -11.33 -1.51
CA GLU A 258 -14.76 -11.61 -0.66
C GLU A 258 -14.13 -12.98 -0.97
N ALA A 259 -14.97 -13.99 -1.27
CA ALA A 259 -14.46 -15.30 -1.66
C ALA A 259 -13.67 -15.26 -2.98
N ASP A 260 -14.17 -14.52 -3.97
CA ASP A 260 -13.48 -14.32 -5.26
C ASP A 260 -12.14 -13.61 -5.03
N TYR A 261 -12.11 -12.62 -4.12
CA TYR A 261 -10.90 -11.91 -3.75
C TYR A 261 -9.84 -12.82 -3.10
N LYS A 262 -10.25 -13.66 -2.15
CA LYS A 262 -9.34 -14.64 -1.51
C LYS A 262 -8.76 -15.63 -2.50
N GLN A 263 -9.57 -16.11 -3.45
CA GLN A 263 -9.09 -16.97 -4.54
C GLN A 263 -8.10 -16.25 -5.46
N ALA A 264 -8.38 -15.00 -5.81
CA ALA A 264 -7.47 -14.17 -6.61
C ALA A 264 -6.12 -13.97 -5.91
N ALA A 265 -6.10 -13.78 -4.59
CA ALA A 265 -4.87 -13.67 -3.81
C ALA A 265 -4.04 -14.96 -3.82
N VAL A 266 -4.68 -16.13 -3.72
CA VAL A 266 -3.99 -17.43 -3.85
C VAL A 266 -3.35 -17.55 -5.23
N ARG A 267 -4.13 -17.33 -6.28
CA ARG A 267 -3.65 -17.39 -7.67
C ARG A 267 -2.49 -16.41 -7.91
N PHE A 268 -2.56 -15.23 -7.33
CA PHE A 268 -1.51 -14.23 -7.44
C PHE A 268 -0.19 -14.73 -6.83
N ARG A 269 -0.23 -15.32 -5.62
CA ARG A 269 0.96 -15.86 -4.97
C ARG A 269 1.62 -16.99 -5.76
N GLU A 270 0.81 -17.88 -6.35
CA GLU A 270 1.31 -18.94 -7.23
C GLU A 270 2.02 -18.35 -8.45
N GLU A 271 1.43 -17.36 -9.09
CA GLU A 271 2.01 -16.68 -10.25
C GLU A 271 3.29 -15.90 -9.87
N ARG A 272 3.30 -15.20 -8.74
CA ARG A 272 4.50 -14.53 -8.22
C ARG A 272 5.65 -15.51 -8.04
N SER A 273 5.38 -16.68 -7.45
CA SER A 273 6.39 -17.71 -7.22
C SER A 273 6.95 -18.25 -8.53
N ARG A 274 6.09 -18.50 -9.52
CA ARG A 274 6.48 -18.93 -10.85
C ARG A 274 7.33 -17.88 -11.56
N PHE A 275 6.86 -16.63 -11.56
CA PHE A 275 7.55 -15.52 -12.21
C PHE A 275 8.92 -15.27 -11.59
N ARG A 276 9.04 -15.39 -10.26
CA ARG A 276 10.33 -15.30 -9.58
C ARG A 276 11.29 -16.38 -10.04
N ALA A 277 10.81 -17.63 -10.16
CA ALA A 277 11.62 -18.74 -10.64
C ALA A 277 12.13 -18.50 -12.06
N ASP A 278 11.27 -17.99 -12.95
CA ASP A 278 11.63 -17.68 -14.33
C ASP A 278 12.64 -16.51 -14.40
N LEU A 279 12.43 -15.43 -13.67
CA LEU A 279 13.37 -14.30 -13.58
C LEU A 279 14.73 -14.74 -13.07
N SER A 280 14.77 -15.67 -12.10
CA SER A 280 16.02 -16.18 -11.51
C SER A 280 16.87 -17.04 -12.47
N GLN A 281 16.31 -17.43 -13.64
CA GLN A 281 17.07 -18.08 -14.70
C GLN A 281 17.87 -17.09 -15.57
N ILE A 282 17.58 -15.80 -15.45
CA ILE A 282 18.25 -14.76 -16.25
C ILE A 282 19.61 -14.44 -15.61
N PRO A 283 20.74 -14.75 -16.27
CA PRO A 283 22.05 -14.74 -15.64
C PRO A 283 22.57 -13.34 -15.22
N TYR A 284 21.98 -12.29 -15.74
CA TYR A 284 22.30 -10.89 -15.42
C TYR A 284 21.29 -10.24 -14.48
N LEU A 285 20.38 -11.01 -13.88
CA LEU A 285 19.44 -10.53 -12.86
C LEU A 285 19.66 -11.25 -11.54
N LYS A 286 19.92 -10.49 -10.48
CA LYS A 286 19.82 -10.97 -9.10
C LYS A 286 18.47 -10.54 -8.54
N VAL A 287 17.56 -11.50 -8.40
CA VAL A 287 16.17 -11.26 -7.97
C VAL A 287 16.05 -11.42 -6.47
N PHE A 288 15.69 -10.35 -5.77
CA PHE A 288 15.49 -10.40 -4.32
C PHE A 288 14.14 -11.02 -3.95
N ALA A 289 14.04 -11.55 -2.73
CA ALA A 289 12.79 -12.07 -2.21
C ALA A 289 11.77 -10.96 -2.01
N SER A 290 10.49 -11.24 -2.29
CA SER A 290 9.41 -10.28 -2.12
C SER A 290 8.12 -10.95 -1.68
N GLU A 291 7.43 -10.31 -0.73
CA GLU A 291 6.06 -10.63 -0.33
C GLU A 291 5.04 -9.61 -0.87
N ALA A 292 5.49 -8.65 -1.70
CA ALA A 292 4.65 -7.69 -2.41
C ALA A 292 4.24 -8.19 -3.81
N ASN A 293 3.78 -7.29 -4.68
CA ASN A 293 3.44 -7.59 -6.07
C ASN A 293 4.50 -7.11 -7.08
N TYR A 294 5.73 -6.97 -6.64
CA TYR A 294 6.90 -6.60 -7.43
C TYR A 294 8.14 -7.32 -6.90
N PHE A 295 9.19 -7.31 -7.70
CA PHE A 295 10.53 -7.74 -7.29
C PHE A 295 11.51 -6.58 -7.46
N LEU A 296 12.32 -6.35 -6.44
CA LEU A 296 13.55 -5.59 -6.60
C LEU A 296 14.60 -6.51 -7.23
N CYS A 297 15.26 -6.05 -8.29
CA CYS A 297 16.29 -6.82 -8.98
C CYS A 297 17.55 -5.95 -9.12
N GLU A 298 18.71 -6.55 -8.86
CA GLU A 298 19.99 -5.99 -9.25
C GLU A 298 20.33 -6.45 -10.67
N VAL A 299 20.64 -5.51 -11.54
CA VAL A 299 21.06 -5.79 -12.92
C VAL A 299 22.58 -5.89 -12.95
N LEU A 300 23.09 -7.09 -13.33
CA LEU A 300 24.51 -7.42 -13.35
C LEU A 300 25.11 -7.14 -14.74
N HIS A 301 26.46 -7.08 -14.77
CA HIS A 301 27.19 -6.99 -16.04
C HIS A 301 26.70 -8.07 -17.05
N PRO A 302 26.56 -7.75 -18.35
CA PRO A 302 27.10 -6.55 -19.03
C PRO A 302 26.12 -5.35 -19.09
N TYR A 303 24.96 -5.41 -18.48
CA TYR A 303 23.96 -4.35 -18.55
C TYR A 303 23.97 -3.46 -17.31
N SER A 304 23.53 -2.22 -17.48
CA SER A 304 23.07 -1.38 -16.37
C SER A 304 21.54 -1.42 -16.29
N SER A 305 20.98 -1.11 -15.12
CA SER A 305 19.52 -1.06 -14.92
C SER A 305 18.85 -0.05 -15.88
N HIS A 306 19.50 1.10 -16.10
CA HIS A 306 19.00 2.11 -17.02
C HIS A 306 18.98 1.62 -18.47
N GLU A 307 20.06 0.98 -18.92
CA GLU A 307 20.18 0.43 -20.26
C GLU A 307 19.14 -0.66 -20.52
N LEU A 308 18.97 -1.59 -19.56
CA LEU A 308 17.96 -2.64 -19.66
C LEU A 308 16.56 -2.05 -19.75
N ALA A 309 16.21 -1.10 -18.89
CA ALA A 309 14.89 -0.45 -18.91
C ALA A 309 14.61 0.28 -20.25
N VAL A 310 15.61 1.00 -20.77
CA VAL A 310 15.48 1.68 -22.08
C VAL A 310 15.27 0.68 -23.22
N ARG A 311 16.01 -0.43 -23.23
CA ARG A 311 15.87 -1.47 -24.25
C ARG A 311 14.53 -2.19 -24.15
N LEU A 312 14.09 -2.56 -22.95
CA LEU A 312 12.77 -3.18 -22.72
C LEU A 312 11.65 -2.30 -23.27
N LEU A 313 11.72 -1.00 -23.03
CA LEU A 313 10.71 -0.07 -23.54
C LEU A 313 10.78 0.08 -25.07
N ASN A 314 11.97 0.28 -25.65
CA ASN A 314 12.11 0.63 -27.07
C ASN A 314 12.01 -0.58 -28.00
N GLU A 315 12.42 -1.77 -27.55
CA GLU A 315 12.50 -2.98 -28.36
C GLU A 315 11.31 -3.93 -28.13
N HIS A 316 10.65 -3.81 -26.94
CA HIS A 316 9.62 -4.77 -26.50
C HIS A 316 8.34 -4.12 -25.97
N ASP A 317 8.23 -2.79 -25.98
CA ASP A 317 7.09 -2.04 -25.42
C ASP A 317 6.80 -2.38 -23.93
N ILE A 318 7.84 -2.67 -23.14
CA ILE A 318 7.75 -2.96 -21.71
C ILE A 318 8.24 -1.73 -20.91
N LEU A 319 7.35 -1.20 -20.04
CA LEU A 319 7.64 -0.06 -19.18
C LEU A 319 7.83 -0.48 -17.72
#